data_fd300a90fcac3e8b36177dd087cc6626
#
_entry.id   fd300a90fcac3e8b36177dd087cc6626
#
_cell.length_a   1.000
_cell.length_b   1.000
_cell.length_c   1.000
_cell.angle_alpha   90.00
_cell.angle_beta   90.00
_cell.angle_gamma   90.00
#
_symmetry.space_group_name_H-M   'P 1'
#
loop_
_entity.id
_entity.type
_entity.pdbx_description
1 polymer ?
#
loop_
_entity_poly.entity_id
_entity_poly.type
_entity_poly.pdbx_seq_one_letter_code
_entity_poly.pdbx_strand_id
1 'polypeptide(L)'
;MGHLTRVTVGLAFAGLLAAQTAEELVDKNLTARGGMEKLKALHSLRMTGKMQAGSFTAQVGQDTQAPNMLRQTFTIMGMTGVSAYDGTMGWRIMPFEGRKDPEMLGEDDLRPLQDEADFYGHLVDYKEKGNTVEYLGHDTVDGDDAYRLKVTLKNGDIVYYYLDPETFLEIRTETQRFIHGSVRESFSEMGSYKLVKGVYFPFALEAGNPRNPGQTSKITIDKIEADVAMDPAEFKMPAAASASSGQAKREF
;
A
#
# COMPACT_ATOMS: atom_id res chain seq x y z
N MET A 1 50.05 -57.50 29.43
CA MET A 1 49.91 -56.46 28.33
C MET A 1 48.45 -56.21 28.15
N GLY A 2 47.96 -55.12 28.76
CA GLY A 2 46.55 -54.75 28.69
C GLY A 2 46.39 -53.54 27.75
N HIS A 3 45.59 -53.68 26.67
CA HIS A 3 45.25 -52.61 25.76
C HIS A 3 44.07 -51.82 26.33
N LEU A 4 44.31 -50.58 26.69
CA LEU A 4 43.25 -49.60 27.01
C LEU A 4 42.68 -49.00 25.70
N THR A 5 41.46 -49.39 25.38
CA THR A 5 40.70 -48.76 24.25
C THR A 5 40.09 -47.44 24.75
N ARG A 6 40.57 -46.31 24.23
CA ARG A 6 39.96 -45.00 24.46
C ARG A 6 38.73 -44.82 23.54
N VAL A 7 37.56 -44.78 24.14
CA VAL A 7 36.30 -44.38 23.43
C VAL A 7 36.21 -42.87 23.47
N THR A 8 36.34 -42.24 22.32
CA THR A 8 36.12 -40.80 22.15
C THR A 8 34.64 -40.59 21.84
N VAL A 9 33.88 -40.07 22.81
CA VAL A 9 32.48 -39.62 22.60
C VAL A 9 32.51 -38.26 21.94
N GLY A 10 32.20 -38.22 20.64
CA GLY A 10 31.99 -36.98 19.92
C GLY A 10 30.63 -36.39 20.28
N LEU A 11 30.58 -35.27 20.99
CA LEU A 11 29.37 -34.46 21.14
C LEU A 11 29.08 -33.78 19.81
N ALA A 12 28.05 -34.22 19.08
CA ALA A 12 27.49 -33.49 17.97
C ALA A 12 26.63 -32.35 18.54
N PHE A 13 27.13 -31.11 18.47
CA PHE A 13 26.33 -29.92 18.67
C PHE A 13 25.42 -29.77 17.44
N ALA A 14 24.19 -30.26 17.51
CA ALA A 14 23.13 -29.87 16.59
C ALA A 14 22.72 -28.43 16.96
N GLY A 15 23.27 -27.46 16.26
CA GLY A 15 22.79 -26.07 16.31
C GLY A 15 21.34 -26.07 15.84
N LEU A 16 20.42 -25.84 16.75
CA LEU A 16 19.05 -25.45 16.40
C LEU A 16 19.17 -24.12 15.66
N LEU A 17 19.12 -24.12 14.33
CA LEU A 17 18.78 -22.97 13.54
C LEU A 17 17.34 -22.62 13.96
N ALA A 18 17.18 -21.59 14.78
CA ALA A 18 15.87 -21.05 15.09
C ALA A 18 15.22 -20.64 13.76
N ALA A 19 14.14 -21.32 13.39
CA ALA A 19 13.38 -20.96 12.20
C ALA A 19 12.84 -19.55 12.41
N GLN A 20 13.06 -18.68 11.44
CA GLN A 20 12.60 -17.30 11.46
C GLN A 20 11.08 -17.27 11.55
N THR A 21 10.52 -16.48 12.46
CA THR A 21 9.07 -16.39 12.67
C THR A 21 8.45 -15.23 11.90
N ALA A 22 7.15 -15.27 11.66
CA ALA A 22 6.41 -14.18 11.06
C ALA A 22 6.56 -12.87 11.87
N GLU A 23 6.50 -12.98 13.21
CA GLU A 23 6.63 -11.84 14.12
C GLU A 23 8.01 -11.19 14.04
N GLU A 24 9.08 -11.98 14.01
CA GLU A 24 10.45 -11.47 13.83
C GLU A 24 10.63 -10.77 12.48
N LEU A 25 10.01 -11.25 11.39
CA LEU A 25 10.08 -10.60 10.09
C LEU A 25 9.30 -9.28 10.06
N VAL A 26 8.14 -9.23 10.70
CA VAL A 26 7.38 -7.99 10.87
C VAL A 26 8.20 -6.97 11.66
N ASP A 27 8.80 -7.36 12.78
CA ASP A 27 9.63 -6.46 13.60
C ASP A 27 10.85 -5.94 12.84
N LYS A 28 11.51 -6.81 12.05
CA LYS A 28 12.63 -6.41 11.20
C LYS A 28 12.21 -5.42 10.11
N ASN A 29 11.06 -5.67 9.45
CA ASN A 29 10.51 -4.75 8.47
C ASN A 29 10.18 -3.38 9.09
N LEU A 30 9.45 -3.35 10.20
CA LEU A 30 9.11 -2.10 10.87
C LEU A 30 10.36 -1.33 11.34
N THR A 31 11.39 -2.05 11.82
CA THR A 31 12.69 -1.47 12.18
C THR A 31 13.39 -0.89 10.96
N ALA A 32 13.42 -1.63 9.84
CA ALA A 32 14.03 -1.21 8.58
C ALA A 32 13.36 0.06 8.02
N ARG A 33 12.03 0.15 8.12
CA ARG A 33 11.27 1.33 7.71
C ARG A 33 11.57 2.58 8.55
N GLY A 34 12.17 2.45 9.71
CA GLY A 34 12.55 3.59 10.58
C GLY A 34 12.17 3.40 12.04
N GLY A 35 11.47 2.33 12.36
CA GLY A 35 11.01 1.97 13.70
C GLY A 35 9.62 2.49 14.04
N MET A 36 8.93 1.76 14.90
CA MET A 36 7.54 2.00 15.30
C MET A 36 7.31 3.43 15.81
N GLU A 37 8.24 3.95 16.60
CA GLU A 37 8.12 5.31 17.17
C GLU A 37 8.02 6.38 16.08
N LYS A 38 8.92 6.33 15.08
CA LYS A 38 8.92 7.32 14.01
C LYS A 38 7.74 7.14 13.05
N LEU A 39 7.35 5.87 12.79
CA LEU A 39 6.16 5.57 11.99
C LEU A 39 4.92 6.21 12.63
N LYS A 40 4.70 5.98 13.94
CA LYS A 40 3.55 6.53 14.67
C LYS A 40 3.61 8.03 14.94
N ALA A 41 4.79 8.64 14.84
CA ALA A 41 4.95 10.08 14.95
C ALA A 41 4.52 10.86 13.71
N LEU A 42 4.34 10.18 12.56
CA LEU A 42 3.81 10.80 11.35
C LEU A 42 2.28 10.90 11.43
N HIS A 43 1.74 12.07 11.02
CA HIS A 43 0.30 12.33 11.10
C HIS A 43 -0.32 12.61 9.74
N SER A 44 0.48 13.04 8.77
CA SER A 44 0.03 13.27 7.40
C SER A 44 1.18 13.12 6.41
N LEU A 45 0.85 12.75 5.17
CA LEU A 45 1.79 12.69 4.07
C LEU A 45 1.13 13.30 2.82
N ARG A 46 1.88 14.14 2.13
CA ARG A 46 1.54 14.61 0.78
C ARG A 46 2.57 14.06 -0.20
N MET A 47 2.10 13.29 -1.16
CA MET A 47 2.93 12.74 -2.23
C MET A 47 2.53 13.34 -3.56
N THR A 48 3.51 13.67 -4.40
CA THR A 48 3.33 14.08 -5.79
C THR A 48 4.26 13.30 -6.69
N GLY A 49 3.81 13.02 -7.90
CA GLY A 49 4.58 12.22 -8.83
C GLY A 49 3.93 12.12 -10.20
N LYS A 50 4.43 11.16 -10.96
CA LYS A 50 3.98 10.86 -12.32
C LYS A 50 3.69 9.38 -12.43
N MET A 51 2.64 9.05 -13.13
CA MET A 51 2.30 7.69 -13.52
C MET A 51 2.42 7.57 -15.04
N GLN A 52 3.04 6.48 -15.49
CA GLN A 52 3.10 6.10 -16.89
C GLN A 52 2.45 4.72 -17.07
N ALA A 53 1.48 4.63 -17.97
CA ALA A 53 0.80 3.39 -18.35
C ALA A 53 0.74 3.31 -19.88
N GLY A 54 1.57 2.46 -20.48
CA GLY A 54 1.76 2.42 -21.94
C GLY A 54 2.22 3.78 -22.48
N SER A 55 1.41 4.38 -23.36
CA SER A 55 1.68 5.72 -23.92
C SER A 55 1.10 6.87 -23.09
N PHE A 56 0.35 6.59 -22.03
CA PHE A 56 -0.25 7.62 -21.19
C PHE A 56 0.68 8.04 -20.07
N THR A 57 0.70 9.34 -19.82
CA THR A 57 1.36 9.91 -18.64
C THR A 57 0.34 10.77 -17.90
N ALA A 58 0.26 10.60 -16.58
CA ALA A 58 -0.56 11.39 -15.70
C ALA A 58 0.28 12.00 -14.58
N GLN A 59 -0.12 13.18 -14.12
CA GLN A 59 0.34 13.67 -12.82
C GLN A 59 -0.50 12.98 -11.75
N VAL A 60 0.16 12.51 -10.70
CA VAL A 60 -0.50 11.87 -9.57
C VAL A 60 -0.19 12.63 -8.28
N GLY A 61 -1.18 12.71 -7.42
CA GLY A 61 -1.03 13.25 -6.08
C GLY A 61 -1.77 12.38 -5.08
N GLN A 62 -1.24 12.29 -3.88
CA GLN A 62 -1.88 11.59 -2.78
C GLN A 62 -1.67 12.35 -1.49
N ASP A 63 -2.76 12.70 -0.83
CA ASP A 63 -2.80 13.23 0.51
C ASP A 63 -3.36 12.16 1.45
N THR A 64 -2.64 11.87 2.53
CA THR A 64 -3.09 10.93 3.57
C THR A 64 -2.99 11.58 4.93
N GLN A 65 -3.96 11.30 5.78
CA GLN A 65 -3.99 11.76 7.17
C GLN A 65 -4.37 10.60 8.09
N ALA A 66 -3.57 10.42 9.13
CA ALA A 66 -3.81 9.40 10.13
C ALA A 66 -5.15 9.61 10.85
N PRO A 67 -5.87 8.55 11.23
CA PRO A 67 -5.44 7.16 11.04
C PRO A 67 -5.78 6.58 9.65
N ASN A 68 -6.74 7.14 8.91
CA ASN A 68 -7.32 6.49 7.73
C ASN A 68 -8.04 7.44 6.77
N MET A 69 -7.54 8.65 6.56
CA MET A 69 -8.05 9.54 5.51
C MET A 69 -7.13 9.51 4.29
N LEU A 70 -7.72 9.47 3.11
CA LEU A 70 -7.00 9.40 1.83
C LEU A 70 -7.69 10.28 0.79
N ARG A 71 -6.89 11.01 0.02
CA ARG A 71 -7.34 11.71 -1.17
C ARG A 71 -6.31 11.55 -2.27
N GLN A 72 -6.73 10.98 -3.39
CA GLN A 72 -5.90 10.76 -4.56
C GLN A 72 -6.36 11.64 -5.70
N THR A 73 -5.41 12.16 -6.46
CA THR A 73 -5.66 12.93 -7.66
C THR A 73 -4.91 12.33 -8.84
N PHE A 74 -5.54 12.38 -10.00
CA PHE A 74 -5.03 11.83 -11.22
C PHE A 74 -5.36 12.79 -12.37
N THR A 75 -4.33 13.46 -12.93
CA THR A 75 -4.52 14.50 -13.94
C THR A 75 -3.99 14.05 -15.29
N ILE A 76 -4.89 13.98 -16.28
CA ILE A 76 -4.61 13.67 -17.68
C ILE A 76 -5.16 14.80 -18.56
N MET A 77 -4.33 15.36 -19.47
CA MET A 77 -4.76 16.37 -20.44
C MET A 77 -5.52 17.54 -19.80
N GLY A 78 -5.10 17.96 -18.60
CA GLY A 78 -5.73 19.06 -17.86
C GLY A 78 -7.03 18.70 -17.13
N MET A 79 -7.52 17.48 -17.23
CA MET A 79 -8.67 16.98 -16.46
C MET A 79 -8.17 16.22 -15.24
N THR A 80 -8.71 16.57 -14.05
CA THR A 80 -8.32 15.93 -12.80
C THR A 80 -9.45 15.05 -12.27
N GLY A 81 -9.19 13.75 -12.18
CA GLY A 81 -9.99 12.81 -11.39
C GLY A 81 -9.58 12.87 -9.93
N VAL A 82 -10.52 12.61 -9.05
CA VAL A 82 -10.31 12.56 -7.61
C VAL A 82 -11.00 11.32 -7.05
N SER A 83 -10.31 10.60 -6.16
CA SER A 83 -10.91 9.59 -5.28
C SER A 83 -10.52 9.93 -3.85
N ALA A 84 -11.46 9.88 -2.92
CA ALA A 84 -11.16 10.18 -1.53
C ALA A 84 -11.99 9.34 -0.55
N TYR A 85 -11.43 9.16 0.63
CA TYR A 85 -12.03 8.50 1.79
C TYR A 85 -11.80 9.38 3.03
N ASP A 86 -12.88 9.74 3.71
CA ASP A 86 -12.84 10.64 4.88
C ASP A 86 -12.77 9.89 6.22
N GLY A 87 -12.48 8.60 6.18
CA GLY A 87 -12.50 7.71 7.34
C GLY A 87 -13.85 6.99 7.54
N THR A 88 -14.88 7.37 6.80
CA THR A 88 -16.25 6.80 6.88
C THR A 88 -16.82 6.50 5.50
N MET A 89 -16.76 7.47 4.59
CA MET A 89 -17.31 7.39 3.25
C MET A 89 -16.24 7.62 2.19
N GLY A 90 -16.34 6.87 1.09
CA GLY A 90 -15.53 7.10 -0.09
C GLY A 90 -16.34 7.68 -1.24
N TRP A 91 -15.71 8.52 -2.02
CA TRP A 91 -16.30 9.17 -3.19
C TRP A 91 -15.29 9.36 -4.30
N ARG A 92 -15.78 9.60 -5.51
CA ARG A 92 -14.92 9.90 -6.67
C ARG A 92 -15.56 10.93 -7.61
N ILE A 93 -14.69 11.59 -8.40
CA ILE A 93 -15.03 12.39 -9.57
C ILE A 93 -14.08 11.94 -10.68
N MET A 94 -14.61 11.50 -11.83
CA MET A 94 -13.81 11.02 -12.97
C MET A 94 -14.23 11.72 -14.27
N PRO A 95 -13.79 12.99 -14.51
CA PRO A 95 -14.25 13.79 -15.64
C PRO A 95 -13.93 13.19 -17.01
N PHE A 96 -12.80 12.49 -17.10
CA PHE A 96 -12.36 11.79 -18.33
C PHE A 96 -13.21 10.55 -18.65
N GLU A 97 -14.02 10.05 -17.69
CA GLU A 97 -15.02 8.99 -17.89
C GLU A 97 -16.44 9.57 -18.10
N GLY A 98 -16.57 10.89 -18.24
CA GLY A 98 -17.85 11.58 -18.33
C GLY A 98 -18.54 11.83 -16.99
N ARG A 99 -17.92 11.44 -15.87
CA ARG A 99 -18.44 11.56 -14.49
C ARG A 99 -17.91 12.84 -13.85
N LYS A 100 -18.59 13.95 -14.06
CA LYS A 100 -18.17 15.28 -13.59
C LYS A 100 -18.67 15.64 -12.20
N ASP A 101 -19.74 14.99 -11.75
CA ASP A 101 -20.29 15.18 -10.40
C ASP A 101 -19.68 14.16 -9.42
N PRO A 102 -19.61 14.49 -8.12
CA PRO A 102 -19.17 13.56 -7.10
C PRO A 102 -20.12 12.36 -7.00
N GLU A 103 -19.55 11.17 -6.99
CA GLU A 103 -20.27 9.91 -6.80
C GLU A 103 -19.78 9.21 -5.55
N MET A 104 -20.71 8.74 -4.71
CA MET A 104 -20.37 7.89 -3.58
C MET A 104 -19.96 6.50 -4.06
N LEU A 105 -18.89 5.95 -3.48
CA LEU A 105 -18.42 4.59 -3.80
C LEU A 105 -19.30 3.54 -3.10
N GLY A 106 -19.67 2.51 -3.84
CA GLY A 106 -20.27 1.31 -3.26
C GLY A 106 -19.23 0.48 -2.50
N GLU A 107 -19.70 -0.51 -1.74
CA GLU A 107 -18.87 -1.32 -0.85
C GLU A 107 -17.65 -1.93 -1.55
N ASP A 108 -17.84 -2.55 -2.70
CA ASP A 108 -16.78 -3.21 -3.45
C ASP A 108 -15.72 -2.24 -4.01
N ASP A 109 -16.16 -1.07 -4.50
CA ASP A 109 -15.25 -0.03 -5.02
C ASP A 109 -14.55 0.73 -3.88
N LEU A 110 -15.15 0.75 -2.69
CA LEU A 110 -14.61 1.41 -1.51
C LEU A 110 -13.47 0.61 -0.87
N ARG A 111 -13.52 -0.72 -0.90
CA ARG A 111 -12.54 -1.59 -0.21
C ARG A 111 -11.07 -1.31 -0.60
N PRO A 112 -10.70 -1.17 -1.89
CA PRO A 112 -9.32 -0.81 -2.24
C PRO A 112 -8.90 0.55 -1.65
N LEU A 113 -9.81 1.52 -1.64
CA LEU A 113 -9.52 2.86 -1.13
C LEU A 113 -9.35 2.87 0.40
N GLN A 114 -10.15 2.07 1.12
CA GLN A 114 -10.00 1.89 2.57
C GLN A 114 -8.68 1.22 2.93
N ASP A 115 -8.25 0.26 2.12
CA ASP A 115 -6.98 -0.43 2.28
C ASP A 115 -5.79 0.53 2.13
N GLU A 116 -5.81 1.35 1.08
CA GLU A 116 -4.78 2.37 0.87
C GLU A 116 -4.84 3.52 1.88
N ALA A 117 -5.99 3.74 2.51
CA ALA A 117 -6.17 4.75 3.56
C ALA A 117 -5.59 4.32 4.92
N ASP A 118 -5.22 3.05 5.11
CA ASP A 118 -4.51 2.61 6.33
C ASP A 118 -3.13 3.28 6.40
N PHE A 119 -3.08 4.43 7.08
CA PHE A 119 -1.94 5.34 7.06
C PHE A 119 -0.60 4.68 7.42
N TYR A 120 -0.62 3.76 8.38
CA TYR A 120 0.58 3.07 8.85
C TYR A 120 0.88 1.77 8.12
N GLY A 121 -0.10 1.26 7.33
CA GLY A 121 -0.03 -0.02 6.63
C GLY A 121 -0.36 -1.23 7.51
N HIS A 122 -0.57 -2.37 6.89
CA HIS A 122 -1.17 -3.56 7.51
C HIS A 122 -0.33 -4.20 8.61
N LEU A 123 1.00 -4.01 8.59
CA LEU A 123 1.93 -4.64 9.54
C LEU A 123 2.04 -3.88 10.87
N VAL A 124 1.78 -2.56 10.86
CA VAL A 124 1.73 -1.76 12.10
C VAL A 124 0.47 -2.12 12.88
N ASP A 125 0.65 -2.52 14.14
CA ASP A 125 -0.44 -2.92 15.03
C ASP A 125 -1.38 -3.97 14.41
N TYR A 126 -0.82 -4.93 13.66
CA TYR A 126 -1.61 -5.87 12.87
C TYR A 126 -2.57 -6.70 13.73
N LYS A 127 -2.15 -7.10 14.95
CA LYS A 127 -3.00 -7.87 15.89
C LYS A 127 -4.19 -7.05 16.37
N GLU A 128 -3.95 -5.78 16.73
CA GLU A 128 -4.97 -4.83 17.20
C GLU A 128 -5.97 -4.49 16.08
N LYS A 129 -5.50 -4.43 14.83
CA LYS A 129 -6.34 -4.27 13.64
C LYS A 129 -7.19 -5.52 13.33
N GLY A 130 -6.87 -6.65 13.96
CA GLY A 130 -7.53 -7.95 13.73
C GLY A 130 -6.99 -8.67 12.51
N ASN A 131 -5.80 -8.31 12.04
CA ASN A 131 -5.09 -9.00 10.97
C ASN A 131 -4.27 -10.18 11.54
N THR A 132 -3.99 -11.17 10.70
CA THR A 132 -3.06 -12.26 11.01
C THR A 132 -1.90 -12.27 10.03
N VAL A 133 -0.72 -12.68 10.49
CA VAL A 133 0.47 -12.78 9.65
C VAL A 133 1.05 -14.19 9.74
N GLU A 134 1.31 -14.79 8.58
CA GLU A 134 1.93 -16.09 8.43
C GLU A 134 3.23 -15.96 7.62
N TYR A 135 4.32 -16.58 8.07
CA TYR A 135 5.53 -16.70 7.26
C TYR A 135 5.43 -17.94 6.38
N LEU A 136 5.51 -17.76 5.08
CA LEU A 136 5.37 -18.82 4.08
C LEU A 136 6.71 -19.40 3.61
N GLY A 137 7.84 -18.91 4.12
CA GLY A 137 9.17 -19.28 3.66
C GLY A 137 9.76 -18.29 2.67
N HIS A 138 10.79 -18.74 1.95
CA HIS A 138 11.40 -17.96 0.88
C HIS A 138 10.61 -18.10 -0.42
N ASP A 139 10.65 -17.06 -1.23
CA ASP A 139 10.12 -17.01 -2.59
C ASP A 139 11.06 -16.13 -3.44
N THR A 140 10.74 -15.90 -4.70
CA THR A 140 11.54 -15.06 -5.59
C THR A 140 10.71 -13.94 -6.21
N VAL A 141 11.31 -12.76 -6.33
CA VAL A 141 10.78 -11.62 -7.08
C VAL A 141 11.80 -11.27 -8.15
N ASP A 142 11.43 -11.39 -9.41
CA ASP A 142 12.32 -11.16 -10.58
C ASP A 142 13.64 -11.96 -10.56
N GLY A 143 13.65 -13.09 -9.82
CA GLY A 143 14.82 -13.96 -9.66
C GLY A 143 15.64 -13.70 -8.41
N ASP A 144 15.37 -12.64 -7.69
CA ASP A 144 16.01 -12.34 -6.40
C ASP A 144 15.23 -13.00 -5.24
N ASP A 145 15.96 -13.46 -4.22
CA ASP A 145 15.37 -14.11 -3.03
C ASP A 145 14.57 -13.11 -2.19
N ALA A 146 13.49 -13.57 -1.60
CA ALA A 146 12.63 -12.76 -0.73
C ALA A 146 12.00 -13.58 0.39
N TYR A 147 11.81 -13.00 1.57
CA TYR A 147 10.93 -13.56 2.60
C TYR A 147 9.49 -13.27 2.24
N ARG A 148 8.64 -14.31 2.22
CA ARG A 148 7.23 -14.17 1.90
C ARG A 148 6.36 -14.26 3.13
N LEU A 149 5.63 -13.18 3.43
CA LEU A 149 4.60 -13.12 4.46
C LEU A 149 3.22 -13.11 3.82
N LYS A 150 2.26 -13.81 4.44
CA LYS A 150 0.84 -13.71 4.11
C LYS A 150 0.13 -12.98 5.23
N VAL A 151 -0.47 -11.84 4.91
CA VAL A 151 -1.31 -11.07 5.82
C VAL A 151 -2.76 -11.29 5.43
N THR A 152 -3.56 -11.84 6.37
CA THR A 152 -5.00 -11.92 6.20
C THR A 152 -5.63 -10.76 6.95
N LEU A 153 -6.27 -9.86 6.23
CA LEU A 153 -6.92 -8.68 6.80
C LEU A 153 -8.22 -9.07 7.50
N LYS A 154 -8.66 -8.24 8.44
CA LYS A 154 -9.92 -8.44 9.17
C LYS A 154 -11.14 -8.62 8.26
N ASN A 155 -11.15 -7.98 7.09
CA ASN A 155 -12.22 -8.07 6.09
C ASN A 155 -12.14 -9.30 5.18
N GLY A 156 -11.12 -10.17 5.39
CA GLY A 156 -10.88 -11.39 4.62
C GLY A 156 -10.02 -11.21 3.37
N ASP A 157 -9.59 -10.00 3.03
CA ASP A 157 -8.61 -9.77 1.97
C ASP A 157 -7.25 -10.35 2.35
N ILE A 158 -6.48 -10.77 1.37
CA ILE A 158 -5.15 -11.33 1.58
C ILE A 158 -4.13 -10.43 0.90
N VAL A 159 -3.07 -10.09 1.64
CA VAL A 159 -1.92 -9.37 1.10
C VAL A 159 -0.67 -10.19 1.35
N TYR A 160 0.05 -10.53 0.30
CA TYR A 160 1.36 -11.12 0.39
C TYR A 160 2.41 -10.02 0.37
N TYR A 161 3.34 -10.05 1.31
CA TYR A 161 4.50 -9.17 1.40
C TYR A 161 5.74 -9.94 1.04
N TYR A 162 6.55 -9.39 0.17
CA TYR A 162 7.86 -9.90 -0.18
C TYR A 162 8.90 -8.93 0.36
N LEU A 163 9.71 -9.39 1.30
CA LEU A 163 10.72 -8.60 1.97
C LEU A 163 12.10 -8.98 1.45
N ASP A 164 12.89 -7.98 1.12
CA ASP A 164 14.30 -8.15 0.75
C ASP A 164 15.09 -8.75 1.93
N PRO A 165 15.89 -9.81 1.73
CA PRO A 165 16.56 -10.51 2.82
C PRO A 165 17.65 -9.70 3.53
N GLU A 166 18.21 -8.68 2.89
CA GLU A 166 19.29 -7.86 3.44
C GLU A 166 18.74 -6.63 4.15
N THR A 167 17.78 -5.95 3.54
CA THR A 167 17.24 -4.68 4.04
C THR A 167 15.95 -4.83 4.83
N PHE A 168 15.21 -5.94 4.67
CA PHE A 168 13.87 -6.19 5.20
C PHE A 168 12.80 -5.18 4.73
N LEU A 169 13.10 -4.33 3.75
CA LEU A 169 12.12 -3.47 3.12
C LEU A 169 11.24 -4.28 2.16
N GLU A 170 10.02 -3.80 1.94
CA GLU A 170 9.12 -4.41 0.97
C GLU A 170 9.66 -4.20 -0.44
N ILE A 171 9.79 -5.27 -1.23
CA ILE A 171 10.13 -5.17 -2.65
C ILE A 171 8.90 -5.42 -3.54
N ARG A 172 7.91 -6.18 -3.02
CA ARG A 172 6.66 -6.46 -3.71
C ARG A 172 5.55 -6.71 -2.71
N THR A 173 4.33 -6.32 -3.07
CA THR A 173 3.10 -6.81 -2.45
C THR A 173 2.17 -7.38 -3.50
N GLU A 174 1.41 -8.41 -3.13
CA GLU A 174 0.32 -8.96 -3.96
C GLU A 174 -0.95 -8.98 -3.14
N THR A 175 -2.04 -8.52 -3.72
CA THR A 175 -3.32 -8.45 -3.03
C THR A 175 -4.36 -9.32 -3.73
N GLN A 176 -5.13 -10.08 -2.95
CA GLN A 176 -6.28 -10.85 -3.40
C GLN A 176 -7.53 -10.37 -2.67
N ARG A 177 -8.54 -9.90 -3.43
CA ARG A 177 -9.83 -9.44 -2.91
C ARG A 177 -10.98 -10.13 -3.63
N PHE A 178 -12.01 -10.47 -2.90
CA PHE A 178 -13.26 -10.91 -3.51
C PHE A 178 -14.21 -9.72 -3.61
N ILE A 179 -14.30 -9.13 -4.81
CA ILE A 179 -15.13 -7.97 -5.12
C ILE A 179 -15.83 -8.19 -6.48
N HIS A 180 -17.02 -7.63 -6.65
CA HIS A 180 -17.84 -7.81 -7.85
C HIS A 180 -18.03 -9.29 -8.24
N GLY A 181 -18.22 -10.17 -7.24
CA GLY A 181 -18.46 -11.60 -7.45
C GLY A 181 -17.27 -12.42 -7.93
N SER A 182 -16.05 -11.88 -7.88
CA SER A 182 -14.83 -12.59 -8.33
C SER A 182 -13.59 -12.21 -7.51
N VAL A 183 -12.60 -13.10 -7.49
CA VAL A 183 -11.29 -12.79 -6.93
C VAL A 183 -10.56 -11.84 -7.89
N ARG A 184 -10.20 -10.68 -7.38
CA ARG A 184 -9.34 -9.71 -8.06
C ARG A 184 -7.95 -9.77 -7.44
N GLU A 185 -6.95 -9.80 -8.31
CA GLU A 185 -5.54 -9.85 -7.94
C GLU A 185 -4.84 -8.62 -8.48
N SER A 186 -3.95 -8.06 -7.68
CA SER A 186 -3.06 -6.97 -8.09
C SER A 186 -1.71 -7.14 -7.42
N PHE A 187 -0.67 -6.55 -8.01
CA PHE A 187 0.63 -6.46 -7.38
C PHE A 187 1.15 -5.02 -7.44
N SER A 188 2.05 -4.71 -6.52
CA SER A 188 2.87 -3.51 -6.55
C SER A 188 4.30 -3.89 -6.20
N GLU A 189 5.25 -3.52 -7.05
CA GLU A 189 6.68 -3.58 -6.80
C GLU A 189 7.17 -2.22 -6.34
N MET A 190 8.09 -2.21 -5.39
CA MET A 190 8.55 -1.01 -4.71
C MET A 190 10.06 -0.92 -4.73
N GLY A 191 10.57 0.29 -4.95
CA GLY A 191 12.01 0.52 -4.97
C GLY A 191 12.36 1.99 -4.77
N SER A 192 13.66 2.29 -4.95
CA SER A 192 14.17 3.66 -4.80
C SER A 192 13.83 4.28 -3.45
N TYR A 193 13.96 3.51 -2.38
CA TYR A 193 13.62 3.95 -1.02
C TYR A 193 14.44 5.16 -0.59
N LYS A 194 13.77 6.18 -0.03
CA LYS A 194 14.39 7.39 0.50
C LYS A 194 13.83 7.72 1.88
N LEU A 195 14.66 8.36 2.68
CA LEU A 195 14.34 8.75 4.05
C LEU A 195 13.55 10.07 4.07
N VAL A 196 12.34 10.05 4.67
CA VAL A 196 11.51 11.23 4.92
C VAL A 196 11.15 11.25 6.41
N LYS A 197 11.56 12.27 7.15
CA LYS A 197 11.33 12.37 8.61
C LYS A 197 11.78 11.12 9.39
N GLY A 198 12.81 10.42 8.91
CA GLY A 198 13.34 9.23 9.58
C GLY A 198 12.60 7.92 9.27
N VAL A 199 11.66 7.94 8.32
CA VAL A 199 10.95 6.77 7.79
C VAL A 199 11.30 6.59 6.32
N TYR A 200 11.56 5.35 5.89
CA TYR A 200 11.82 5.00 4.50
C TYR A 200 10.51 4.83 3.74
N PHE A 201 10.40 5.51 2.60
CA PHE A 201 9.30 5.42 1.64
C PHE A 201 9.84 5.05 0.25
N PRO A 202 9.12 4.23 -0.53
CA PRO A 202 9.47 3.97 -1.92
C PRO A 202 9.20 5.20 -2.79
N PHE A 203 10.12 5.47 -3.73
CA PHE A 203 9.97 6.56 -4.71
C PHE A 203 9.77 6.05 -6.13
N ALA A 204 9.82 4.74 -6.32
CA ALA A 204 9.45 4.07 -7.56
C ALA A 204 8.50 2.92 -7.23
N LEU A 205 7.37 2.86 -7.95
CA LEU A 205 6.42 1.77 -7.85
C LEU A 205 6.07 1.29 -9.27
N GLU A 206 5.88 -0.01 -9.40
CA GLU A 206 5.28 -0.60 -10.59
C GLU A 206 4.09 -1.45 -10.16
N ALA A 207 2.92 -1.16 -10.69
CA ALA A 207 1.68 -1.83 -10.29
C ALA A 207 1.00 -2.47 -11.50
N GLY A 208 0.37 -3.61 -11.27
CA GLY A 208 -0.30 -4.34 -12.33
C GLY A 208 -1.17 -5.49 -11.82
N ASN A 209 -1.60 -6.30 -12.76
CA ASN A 209 -2.33 -7.53 -12.48
C ASN A 209 -1.44 -8.73 -12.82
N PRO A 210 -1.22 -9.70 -11.91
CA PRO A 210 -0.38 -10.87 -12.16
C PRO A 210 -0.83 -11.70 -13.38
N ARG A 211 -2.13 -11.66 -13.69
CA ARG A 211 -2.69 -12.35 -14.88
C ARG A 211 -2.42 -11.62 -16.19
N ASN A 212 -1.91 -10.38 -16.13
CA ASN A 212 -1.64 -9.53 -17.29
C ASN A 212 -0.30 -8.78 -17.12
N PRO A 213 0.83 -9.50 -16.96
CA PRO A 213 2.12 -8.92 -16.56
C PRO A 213 2.67 -7.88 -17.56
N GLY A 214 2.18 -7.88 -18.81
CA GLY A 214 2.56 -6.89 -19.82
C GLY A 214 1.82 -5.54 -19.72
N GLN A 215 0.85 -5.41 -18.80
CA GLN A 215 0.08 -4.19 -18.59
C GLN A 215 0.33 -3.64 -17.18
N THR A 216 1.41 -2.91 -17.04
CA THR A 216 1.78 -2.28 -15.77
C THR A 216 1.70 -0.77 -15.86
N SER A 217 1.58 -0.14 -14.70
CA SER A 217 1.69 1.29 -14.50
C SER A 217 2.92 1.58 -13.65
N LYS A 218 3.82 2.42 -14.15
CA LYS A 218 5.00 2.87 -13.41
C LYS A 218 4.72 4.21 -12.77
N ILE A 219 4.95 4.30 -11.47
CA ILE A 219 4.76 5.53 -10.70
C ILE A 219 6.12 5.96 -10.19
N THR A 220 6.51 7.18 -10.53
CA THR A 220 7.70 7.84 -10.00
C THR A 220 7.24 8.95 -9.07
N ILE A 221 7.62 8.85 -7.81
CA ILE A 221 7.35 9.87 -6.81
C ILE A 221 8.41 10.96 -6.92
N ASP A 222 7.96 12.18 -7.19
CA ASP A 222 8.84 13.35 -7.26
C ASP A 222 9.15 13.88 -5.84
N LYS A 223 8.12 13.91 -4.96
CA LYS A 223 8.21 14.47 -3.61
C LYS A 223 7.28 13.78 -2.62
N ILE A 224 7.75 13.61 -1.39
CA ILE A 224 6.95 13.26 -0.21
C ILE A 224 7.20 14.31 0.87
N GLU A 225 6.15 14.92 1.38
CA GLU A 225 6.15 15.86 2.50
C GLU A 225 5.39 15.25 3.67
N ALA A 226 6.01 15.22 4.85
CA ALA A 226 5.40 14.68 6.05
C ALA A 226 4.95 15.80 7.00
N ASP A 227 3.90 15.52 7.76
CA ASP A 227 3.28 16.42 8.75
C ASP A 227 2.84 17.76 8.15
N VAL A 228 2.30 17.70 6.92
CA VAL A 228 1.70 18.84 6.24
C VAL A 228 0.33 19.13 6.83
N ALA A 229 0.04 20.39 7.13
CA ALA A 229 -1.30 20.77 7.53
C ALA A 229 -2.30 20.52 6.37
N MET A 230 -3.34 19.76 6.66
CA MET A 230 -4.40 19.41 5.71
C MET A 230 -5.75 19.83 6.29
N ASP A 231 -6.63 20.37 5.45
CA ASP A 231 -8.01 20.63 5.85
C ASP A 231 -8.80 19.31 5.75
N PRO A 232 -9.40 18.80 6.83
CA PRO A 232 -10.23 17.60 6.78
C PRO A 232 -11.41 17.71 5.79
N ALA A 233 -11.81 18.92 5.40
CA ALA A 233 -12.84 19.13 4.38
C ALA A 233 -12.40 18.66 2.98
N GLU A 234 -11.09 18.63 2.69
CA GLU A 234 -10.55 18.17 1.41
C GLU A 234 -10.78 16.66 1.16
N PHE A 235 -10.99 15.87 2.22
CA PHE A 235 -11.29 14.45 2.13
C PHE A 235 -12.79 14.16 1.98
N LYS A 236 -13.65 15.15 2.33
CA LYS A 236 -15.10 14.99 2.27
C LYS A 236 -15.63 15.16 0.86
N MET A 237 -16.72 14.44 0.58
CA MET A 237 -17.42 14.56 -0.70
C MET A 237 -17.94 16.01 -0.89
N PRO A 238 -17.53 16.71 -1.96
CA PRO A 238 -18.03 18.04 -2.24
C PRO A 238 -19.52 18.00 -2.61
N ALA A 239 -20.24 19.10 -2.39
CA ALA A 239 -21.59 19.22 -2.90
C ALA A 239 -21.58 19.11 -4.43
N ALA A 240 -22.57 18.43 -5.01
CA ALA A 240 -22.75 18.41 -6.46
C ALA A 240 -22.84 19.84 -6.98
N ALA A 241 -22.15 20.12 -8.10
CA ALA A 241 -22.28 21.41 -8.73
C ALA A 241 -23.77 21.60 -9.11
N SER A 242 -24.47 22.47 -8.37
CA SER A 242 -25.86 22.78 -8.70
C SER A 242 -25.89 23.26 -10.15
N ALA A 243 -26.61 22.52 -11.01
CA ALA A 243 -26.92 22.99 -12.33
C ALA A 243 -27.60 24.38 -12.13
N SER A 244 -26.89 25.45 -12.46
CA SER A 244 -27.48 26.77 -12.50
C SER A 244 -28.61 26.70 -13.54
N SER A 245 -29.84 26.51 -13.06
CA SER A 245 -31.04 26.60 -13.86
C SER A 245 -31.11 28.02 -14.38
N GLY A 246 -30.55 28.24 -15.56
CA GLY A 246 -30.82 29.39 -16.38
C GLY A 246 -32.30 29.36 -16.79
N GLN A 247 -33.19 29.75 -15.88
CA GLN A 247 -34.53 30.17 -16.26
C GLN A 247 -34.38 31.48 -17.03
N ALA A 248 -34.16 31.34 -18.34
CA ALA A 248 -34.47 32.43 -19.25
C ALA A 248 -35.97 32.75 -19.11
N LYS A 249 -36.31 33.83 -18.39
CA LYS A 249 -37.63 34.45 -18.47
C LYS A 249 -37.90 34.77 -19.94
N ARG A 250 -38.76 33.99 -20.57
CA ARG A 250 -39.44 34.44 -21.81
C ARG A 250 -40.50 35.43 -21.35
N GLU A 251 -40.23 36.71 -21.52
CA GLU A 251 -41.27 37.74 -21.55
C GLU A 251 -41.95 37.64 -22.90
N PHE A 252 -43.28 37.49 -22.87
CA PHE A 252 -44.19 37.66 -24.01
C PHE A 252 -44.64 39.11 -24.07
#